data_dc276c60f64a77149252ade29880a3c6
#
_entry.id   dc276c60f64a77149252ade29880a3c6
#
_cell.length_a   1.000
_cell.length_b   1.000
_cell.length_c   1.000
_cell.angle_alpha   90.00
_cell.angle_beta   90.00
_cell.angle_gamma   90.00
#
_symmetry.space_group_name_H-M   'P 1'
#
loop_
_entity.id
_entity.type
_entity.pdbx_description
1 polymer ?
#
loop_
_entity_poly.entity_id
_entity_poly.type
_entity_poly.pdbx_seq_one_letter_code
_entity_poly.pdbx_strand_id
1 'polypeptide(L)'
;MKMLKIGIASYEDMKARTLAIARGELKVKPSDPKVWFPSTESLVRVLSDRNRLLLATIRDSRPQSLSDLAELTVRKTSNLSRTLKTMERYGIVKLERNGQGRVVPRVPYAGVTVAMLLEG
;
A
#
# COMPACT_ATOMS: atom_id res chain seq x y z
N MET A 1 -10.90 4.99 -11.98
CA MET A 1 -9.72 4.54 -11.23
C MET A 1 -9.89 3.11 -10.75
N LYS A 2 -8.82 2.39 -10.68
CA LYS A 2 -8.82 1.01 -10.20
C LYS A 2 -8.89 0.95 -8.67
N MET A 3 -9.35 -0.20 -8.17
CA MET A 3 -9.27 -0.53 -6.76
C MET A 3 -8.02 -1.38 -6.52
N LEU A 4 -7.30 -1.11 -5.46
CA LEU A 4 -6.17 -1.96 -5.04
C LEU A 4 -6.71 -3.17 -4.29
N LYS A 5 -6.36 -4.37 -4.74
CA LYS A 5 -6.78 -5.60 -4.10
C LYS A 5 -5.78 -6.02 -3.04
N ILE A 6 -6.26 -6.17 -1.81
CA ILE A 6 -5.46 -6.56 -0.65
C ILE A 6 -5.96 -7.90 -0.14
N GLY A 7 -5.03 -8.81 0.17
CA GLY A 7 -5.32 -10.06 0.82
C GLY A 7 -4.73 -10.10 2.23
N ILE A 8 -5.34 -10.90 3.09
CA ILE A 8 -4.80 -11.17 4.41
C ILE A 8 -4.47 -12.65 4.49
N ALA A 9 -3.22 -12.98 4.77
CA ALA A 9 -2.76 -14.35 4.91
C ALA A 9 -1.57 -14.38 5.88
N SER A 10 -1.50 -15.43 6.69
CA SER A 10 -0.38 -15.62 7.59
C SER A 10 0.94 -15.75 6.84
N TYR A 11 2.03 -15.57 7.54
CA TYR A 11 3.37 -15.75 6.96
C TYR A 11 3.54 -17.15 6.37
N GLU A 12 3.04 -18.16 7.07
CA GLU A 12 3.11 -19.55 6.63
C GLU A 12 2.30 -19.77 5.36
N ASP A 13 1.09 -19.21 5.29
CA ASP A 13 0.22 -19.32 4.11
C ASP A 13 0.85 -18.62 2.91
N MET A 14 1.47 -17.47 3.11
CA MET A 14 2.16 -16.75 2.05
C MET A 14 3.37 -17.53 1.53
N LYS A 15 4.12 -18.16 2.42
CA LYS A 15 5.25 -19.01 2.05
C LYS A 15 4.77 -20.22 1.24
N ALA A 16 3.71 -20.86 1.69
CA ALA A 16 3.12 -22.01 0.98
C ALA A 16 2.64 -21.60 -0.42
N ARG A 17 2.01 -20.44 -0.53
CA ARG A 17 1.55 -19.88 -1.81
C ARG A 17 2.73 -19.62 -2.76
N THR A 18 3.77 -19.00 -2.27
CA THR A 18 4.97 -18.70 -3.06
C THR A 18 5.62 -19.98 -3.58
N LEU A 19 5.72 -21.00 -2.74
CA LEU A 19 6.26 -22.30 -3.15
C LEU A 19 5.37 -23.00 -4.19
N ALA A 20 4.05 -22.92 -4.03
CA ALA A 20 3.11 -23.51 -4.98
C ALA A 20 3.22 -22.83 -6.35
N ILE A 21 3.36 -21.52 -6.37
CA ILE A 21 3.58 -20.76 -7.62
C ILE A 21 4.90 -21.17 -8.28
N ALA A 22 5.96 -21.29 -7.50
CA ALA A 22 7.27 -21.67 -8.01
C ALA A 22 7.28 -23.08 -8.60
N ARG A 23 6.46 -23.99 -8.05
CA ARG A 23 6.34 -25.38 -8.53
C ARG A 23 5.36 -25.55 -9.68
N GLY A 24 4.69 -24.47 -10.12
CA GLY A 24 3.69 -24.55 -11.17
C GLY A 24 2.34 -25.13 -10.71
N GLU A 25 2.16 -25.35 -9.41
CA GLU A 25 0.92 -25.89 -8.84
C GLU A 25 -0.20 -24.84 -8.74
N LEU A 26 0.19 -23.57 -8.68
CA LEU A 26 -0.74 -22.45 -8.56
C LEU A 26 -0.34 -21.36 -9.55
N LYS A 27 -1.31 -20.87 -10.31
CA LYS A 27 -1.11 -19.75 -11.25
C LYS A 27 -1.63 -18.47 -10.63
N VAL A 28 -0.84 -17.39 -10.75
CA VAL A 28 -1.27 -16.06 -10.36
C VAL A 28 -2.31 -15.56 -11.37
N LYS A 29 -3.47 -15.13 -10.87
CA LYS A 29 -4.56 -14.60 -11.69
C LYS A 29 -4.59 -13.08 -11.59
N PRO A 30 -5.07 -12.36 -12.61
CA PRO A 30 -5.25 -10.91 -12.54
C PRO A 30 -6.17 -10.46 -11.40
N SER A 31 -7.10 -11.33 -10.97
CA SER A 31 -8.02 -11.06 -9.87
C SER A 31 -7.41 -11.29 -8.48
N ASP A 32 -6.22 -11.86 -8.40
CA ASP A 32 -5.56 -12.12 -7.12
C ASP A 32 -5.12 -10.81 -6.45
N PRO A 33 -5.07 -10.78 -5.11
CA PRO A 33 -4.53 -9.63 -4.39
C PRO A 33 -3.10 -9.30 -4.83
N LYS A 34 -2.79 -8.00 -4.89
CA LYS A 34 -1.45 -7.51 -5.23
C LYS A 34 -0.65 -7.16 -3.99
N VAL A 35 -1.34 -6.89 -2.89
CA VAL A 35 -0.74 -6.52 -1.61
C VAL A 35 -1.23 -7.49 -0.56
N TRP A 36 -0.32 -7.96 0.29
CA TRP A 36 -0.65 -8.94 1.31
C TRP A 36 -0.24 -8.43 2.69
N PHE A 37 -1.15 -8.56 3.64
CA PHE A 37 -0.89 -8.27 5.05
C PHE A 37 -0.91 -9.55 5.86
N PRO A 38 -0.02 -9.68 6.85
CA PRO A 38 0.04 -10.89 7.68
C PRO A 38 -1.12 -11.03 8.66
N SER A 39 -1.84 -9.95 8.94
CA SER A 39 -2.94 -9.95 9.89
C SER A 39 -3.89 -8.79 9.64
N THR A 40 -5.10 -8.89 10.17
CA THR A 40 -6.07 -7.79 10.16
C THR A 40 -5.54 -6.60 10.95
N GLU A 41 -4.88 -6.86 12.07
CA GLU A 41 -4.30 -5.81 12.92
C GLU A 41 -3.26 -4.99 12.16
N SER A 42 -2.39 -5.64 11.39
CA SER A 42 -1.40 -4.91 10.59
C SER A 42 -2.06 -4.08 9.48
N LEU A 43 -3.12 -4.60 8.86
CA LEU A 43 -3.89 -3.86 7.87
C LEU A 43 -4.49 -2.59 8.47
N VAL A 44 -5.15 -2.71 9.61
CA VAL A 44 -5.79 -1.57 10.28
C VAL A 44 -4.76 -0.53 10.71
N ARG A 45 -3.59 -0.97 11.15
CA ARG A 45 -2.51 -0.08 11.54
C ARG A 45 -1.99 0.74 10.37
N VAL A 46 -1.75 0.12 9.25
CA VAL A 46 -1.22 0.79 8.05
C VAL A 46 -2.30 1.60 7.34
N LEU A 47 -3.51 1.08 7.24
CA LEU A 47 -4.65 1.74 6.60
C LEU A 47 -5.65 2.28 7.63
N SER A 48 -5.13 2.94 8.67
CA SER A 48 -5.95 3.67 9.64
C SER A 48 -6.74 4.77 8.93
N ASP A 49 -7.77 5.30 9.59
CA ASP A 49 -8.57 6.41 9.06
C ASP A 49 -7.67 7.58 8.65
N ARG A 50 -6.70 7.91 9.50
CA ARG A 50 -5.77 9.00 9.26
C ARG A 50 -4.89 8.74 8.04
N ASN A 51 -4.39 7.52 7.88
CA ASN A 51 -3.56 7.16 6.75
C ASN A 51 -4.36 7.03 5.45
N ARG A 52 -5.60 6.59 5.51
CA ARG A 52 -6.47 6.59 4.33
C ARG A 52 -6.77 8.00 3.85
N LEU A 53 -6.96 8.94 4.78
CA LEU A 53 -7.11 10.35 4.43
C LEU A 53 -5.84 10.89 3.76
N LEU A 54 -4.67 10.49 4.27
CA LEU A 54 -3.39 10.84 3.66
C LEU A 54 -3.30 10.35 2.22
N LEU A 55 -3.66 9.11 1.98
CA LEU A 55 -3.64 8.52 0.62
C LEU A 55 -4.61 9.26 -0.32
N ALA A 56 -5.80 9.59 0.16
CA ALA A 56 -6.76 10.37 -0.62
C ALA A 56 -6.21 11.76 -0.97
N THR A 57 -5.55 12.41 -0.02
CA THR A 57 -4.91 13.71 -0.23
C THR A 57 -3.83 13.63 -1.31
N ILE A 58 -3.00 12.60 -1.28
CA ILE A 58 -1.96 12.39 -2.29
C ILE A 58 -2.58 12.19 -3.67
N ARG A 59 -3.62 11.36 -3.75
CA ARG A 59 -4.31 11.08 -5.02
C ARG A 59 -4.90 12.34 -5.62
N ASP A 60 -5.58 13.14 -4.81
CA ASP A 60 -6.35 14.29 -5.30
C ASP A 60 -5.50 15.55 -5.50
N SER A 61 -4.53 15.78 -4.62
CA SER A 61 -3.73 17.01 -4.62
C SER A 61 -2.44 16.89 -5.44
N ARG A 62 -1.97 15.68 -5.69
CA ARG A 62 -0.75 15.39 -6.47
C ARG A 62 0.44 16.23 -6.01
N PRO A 63 0.85 16.14 -4.74
CA PRO A 63 1.98 16.91 -4.24
C PRO A 63 3.27 16.56 -4.99
N GLN A 64 4.12 17.54 -5.19
CA GLN A 64 5.38 17.36 -5.93
C GLN A 64 6.58 17.12 -5.02
N SER A 65 6.36 17.09 -3.72
CA SER A 65 7.39 16.82 -2.72
C SER A 65 6.75 16.45 -1.38
N LEU A 66 7.56 15.93 -0.47
CA LEU A 66 7.09 15.70 0.90
C LEU A 66 6.82 17.01 1.64
N SER A 67 7.54 18.08 1.29
CA SER A 67 7.28 19.40 1.86
C SER A 67 5.89 19.91 1.49
N ASP A 68 5.49 19.76 0.22
CA ASP A 68 4.14 20.11 -0.23
C ASP A 68 3.09 19.32 0.55
N LEU A 69 3.32 18.02 0.69
CA LEU A 69 2.40 17.14 1.41
C LEU A 69 2.31 17.50 2.89
N ALA A 70 3.44 17.86 3.49
CA ALA A 70 3.48 18.30 4.89
C ALA A 70 2.61 19.53 5.12
N GLU A 71 2.64 20.49 4.21
CA GLU A 71 1.78 21.67 4.30
C GLU A 71 0.31 21.32 4.18
N LEU A 72 -0.04 20.42 3.26
CA LEU A 72 -1.43 20.00 3.03
C LEU A 72 -2.00 19.22 4.22
N THR A 73 -1.19 18.46 4.92
CA THR A 73 -1.64 17.52 5.95
C THR A 73 -1.34 17.97 7.37
N VAL A 74 -0.59 19.03 7.54
CA VAL A 74 -0.12 19.52 8.85
C VAL A 74 0.68 18.43 9.60
N ARG A 75 1.40 17.61 8.86
CA ARG A 75 2.29 16.58 9.40
C ARG A 75 3.75 16.97 9.16
N LYS A 76 4.63 16.51 10.04
CA LYS A 76 6.07 16.69 9.85
C LYS A 76 6.57 15.82 8.70
N THR A 77 7.52 16.34 7.91
CA THR A 77 8.12 15.59 6.80
C THR A 77 8.77 14.29 7.25
N SER A 78 9.39 14.27 8.43
CA SER A 78 9.98 13.05 8.99
C SER A 78 8.93 11.97 9.28
N ASN A 79 7.77 12.36 9.79
CA ASN A 79 6.64 11.46 10.02
C ASN A 79 6.10 10.92 8.70
N LEU A 80 5.90 11.79 7.71
CA LEU A 80 5.42 11.41 6.38
C LEU A 80 6.40 10.45 5.70
N SER A 81 7.69 10.74 5.75
CA SER A 81 8.71 9.89 5.15
C SER A 81 8.65 8.47 5.72
N ARG A 82 8.53 8.34 7.04
CA ARG A 82 8.45 7.04 7.70
C ARG A 82 7.17 6.28 7.32
N THR A 83 6.03 6.96 7.37
CA THR A 83 4.75 6.39 7.02
C THR A 83 4.71 5.93 5.57
N LEU A 84 5.17 6.78 4.65
CA LEU A 84 5.13 6.47 3.22
C LEU A 84 6.11 5.36 2.84
N LYS A 85 7.27 5.26 3.49
CA LYS A 85 8.18 4.15 3.27
C LYS A 85 7.57 2.82 3.70
N THR A 86 6.85 2.81 4.81
CA THR A 86 6.12 1.62 5.25
C THR A 86 5.07 1.22 4.21
N MET A 87 4.30 2.17 3.72
CA MET A 87 3.29 1.91 2.70
C MET A 87 3.91 1.46 1.37
N GLU A 88 5.06 2.01 1.01
CA GLU A 88 5.78 1.59 -0.20
C GLU A 88 6.22 0.13 -0.10
N ARG A 89 6.69 -0.30 1.06
CA ARG A 89 7.09 -1.70 1.27
C ARG A 89 5.94 -2.67 1.06
N TYR A 90 4.72 -2.26 1.40
CA TYR A 90 3.53 -3.08 1.15
C TYR A 90 3.02 -2.96 -0.29
N GLY A 91 3.49 -1.97 -1.05
CA GLY A 91 3.02 -1.74 -2.41
C GLY A 91 1.80 -0.83 -2.49
N ILE A 92 1.48 -0.10 -1.42
CA ILE A 92 0.30 0.76 -1.36
C ILE A 92 0.55 2.12 -2.01
N VAL A 93 1.75 2.64 -1.90
CA VAL A 93 2.13 3.93 -2.48
C VAL A 93 3.40 3.75 -3.30
N LYS A 94 3.53 4.55 -4.36
CA LYS A 94 4.76 4.64 -5.14
C LYS A 94 5.49 5.91 -4.76
N LEU A 95 6.79 5.81 -4.50
CA LEU A 95 7.65 6.96 -4.25
C LEU A 95 8.57 7.11 -5.44
N GLU A 96 8.38 8.18 -6.19
CA GLU A 96 9.16 8.49 -7.38
C GLU A 96 10.04 9.69 -7.12
N ARG A 97 11.06 9.91 -7.96
CA ARG A 97 11.85 11.13 -7.91
C ARG A 97 11.53 11.99 -9.13
N ASN A 98 11.28 13.27 -8.89
CA ASN A 98 11.06 14.23 -9.99
C ASN A 98 12.39 14.71 -10.56
N GLY A 99 12.33 15.61 -11.57
CA GLY A 99 13.52 16.16 -12.21
C GLY A 99 14.43 16.95 -11.28
N GLN A 100 13.95 17.33 -10.10
CA GLN A 100 14.73 18.05 -9.08
C GLN A 100 15.27 17.11 -8.00
N GLY A 101 15.11 15.78 -8.16
CA GLY A 101 15.56 14.79 -7.20
C GLY A 101 14.71 14.65 -5.95
N ARG A 102 13.55 15.31 -5.91
CA ARG A 102 12.64 15.25 -4.76
C ARG A 102 11.76 14.02 -4.82
N VAL A 103 11.44 13.47 -3.66
CA VAL A 103 10.54 12.32 -3.54
C VAL A 103 9.11 12.79 -3.76
N VAL A 104 8.40 12.14 -4.69
CA VAL A 104 7.03 12.45 -5.06
C VAL A 104 6.17 11.21 -4.82
N PRO A 105 5.21 11.26 -3.89
CA PRO A 105 4.30 10.14 -3.65
C PRO A 105 3.21 10.07 -4.72
N ARG A 106 2.82 8.85 -5.09
CA ARG A 106 1.75 8.59 -6.07
C ARG A 106 0.80 7.52 -5.55
N VAL A 107 -0.49 7.76 -5.71
CA VAL A 107 -1.56 6.82 -5.37
C VAL A 107 -2.44 6.65 -6.61
N PRO A 108 -2.25 5.57 -7.40
CA PRO A 108 -2.93 5.41 -8.69
C PRO A 108 -4.27 4.67 -8.60
N TYR A 109 -4.92 4.63 -7.44
CA TYR A 109 -6.19 3.93 -7.27
C TYR A 109 -7.16 4.76 -6.42
N ALA A 110 -8.45 4.43 -6.55
CA ALA A 110 -9.53 5.14 -5.86
C ALA A 110 -9.77 4.62 -4.44
N GLY A 111 -9.40 3.37 -4.18
CA GLY A 111 -9.65 2.75 -2.89
C GLY A 111 -9.08 1.34 -2.86
N VAL A 112 -9.44 0.59 -1.82
CA VAL A 112 -8.96 -0.78 -1.64
C VAL A 112 -10.12 -1.74 -1.47
N THR A 113 -9.93 -2.98 -1.92
CA THR A 113 -10.80 -4.09 -1.56
C THR A 113 -9.98 -5.10 -0.78
N VAL A 114 -10.57 -5.70 0.25
CA VAL A 114 -9.89 -6.64 1.13
C VAL A 114 -10.53 -8.01 1.02
N ALA A 115 -9.71 -9.01 0.77
CA ALA A 115 -10.15 -10.40 0.72
C ALA A 115 -9.57 -11.16 1.91
N MET A 116 -10.45 -11.75 2.71
CA MET A 116 -10.10 -12.63 3.83
C MET A 116 -10.79 -13.97 3.64
N LEU A 117 -10.03 -15.05 3.77
CA LEU A 117 -10.61 -16.39 3.82
C LEU A 117 -11.09 -16.69 5.24
N LEU A 118 -12.24 -17.35 5.35
CA LEU A 118 -12.83 -17.69 6.65
C LEU A 118 -12.31 -19.02 7.20
N GLU A 119 -11.57 -19.75 6.41
CA GLU A 119 -10.96 -21.02 6.84
C GLU A 119 -9.53 -20.78 7.28
N GLY A 120 -9.16 -21.47 8.31
CA GLY A 120 -7.83 -21.37 8.88
C GLY A 120 -6.78 -22.11 8.11
#